data_c091cc00841046309834cb359bffde71
#
_entry.id   c091cc00841046309834cb359bffde71
#
_cell.length_a   1.000
_cell.length_b   1.000
_cell.length_c   1.000
_cell.angle_alpha   90.00
_cell.angle_beta   90.00
_cell.angle_gamma   90.00
#
_symmetry.space_group_name_H-M   'P 1'
#
loop_
_entity.id
_entity.type
_entity.pdbx_description
1 polymer ?
#
loop_
_entity_poly.entity_id
_entity_poly.type
_entity_poly.pdbx_seq_one_letter_code
_entity_poly.pdbx_strand_id
1 'polypeptide(L)'
;MHLRGFGQYPQLSAMTIPRDPGFWIAGRCARIRRMRRCATALVLTACVLLPTAKAQESSGHLNPVVAKLAAGKTVYGLINTGDLSLANARETARAPVDFVYADMEHSPLDFPGLATFLAGLTDKAAIVAKKSAQPNVALLARFPPEADQSNWVVKQALDIGLMGVIFNGVDTKDQAVTAVRTMRYPPLRGAPRREPVGIRGYSTAAASYAWGVSVAEYERRADVWPLNPEGDLLAVIMIESVEGLENLDQIAGVPGVGALFLGAGSDLSRSMGVPATSPEVEAAFQQVLKACKAHKVACGITAGNTNDIVRRVKEGWSIIRSTVPAITQARTQLGDR
;
A
#
# COMPACT_ATOMS: atom_id res chain seq x y z
N MET A 1 29.40 40.29 28.33
CA MET A 1 28.62 41.28 29.11
C MET A 1 27.12 41.03 28.78
N HIS A 2 26.36 40.70 29.83
CA HIS A 2 24.91 40.54 29.92
C HIS A 2 24.18 39.37 29.23
N LEU A 3 24.05 38.29 30.01
CA LEU A 3 22.99 37.29 29.97
C LEU A 3 21.66 37.90 30.49
N ARG A 4 20.55 37.73 29.80
CA ARG A 4 19.17 37.78 30.25
C ARG A 4 18.39 36.90 29.30
N GLY A 5 17.49 36.01 29.62
CA GLY A 5 16.83 35.62 30.87
C GLY A 5 15.82 34.54 30.43
N PHE A 6 15.84 33.38 31.08
CA PHE A 6 14.89 32.29 30.84
C PHE A 6 13.50 32.69 31.29
N GLY A 7 12.53 32.70 30.38
CA GLY A 7 11.12 32.83 30.67
C GLY A 7 10.56 31.50 31.21
N GLN A 8 9.98 31.56 32.41
CA GLN A 8 9.30 30.44 33.05
C GLN A 8 7.97 30.12 32.37
N TYR A 9 7.74 28.83 32.08
CA TYR A 9 6.43 28.33 31.68
C TYR A 9 5.53 28.19 32.90
N PRO A 10 4.23 28.58 32.83
CA PRO A 10 3.29 28.38 33.94
C PRO A 10 2.90 26.91 34.06
N GLN A 11 2.94 26.40 35.28
CA GLN A 11 2.46 25.09 35.66
C GLN A 11 0.93 25.01 35.49
N LEU A 12 0.46 24.02 34.71
CA LEU A 12 -0.96 23.68 34.68
C LEU A 12 -1.34 22.94 35.94
N SER A 13 -2.16 23.58 36.76
CA SER A 13 -2.77 23.03 37.97
C SER A 13 -3.74 21.89 37.62
N ALA A 14 -3.62 20.80 38.37
CA ALA A 14 -4.51 19.66 38.33
C ALA A 14 -5.97 20.04 38.62
N MET A 15 -6.84 19.76 37.66
CA MET A 15 -8.29 19.88 37.81
C MET A 15 -8.81 18.64 38.54
N THR A 16 -9.20 18.79 39.80
CA THR A 16 -9.83 17.76 40.62
C THR A 16 -11.31 17.65 40.25
N ILE A 17 -11.75 16.47 39.86
CA ILE A 17 -13.16 16.16 39.62
C ILE A 17 -13.80 15.77 40.95
N PRO A 18 -14.92 16.38 41.38
CA PRO A 18 -15.62 15.97 42.61
C PRO A 18 -16.38 14.64 42.37
N ARG A 19 -16.16 13.68 43.25
CA ARG A 19 -17.02 12.49 43.41
C ARG A 19 -18.19 12.85 44.26
N ASP A 20 -19.39 12.75 43.76
CA ASP A 20 -20.61 12.88 44.54
C ASP A 20 -21.17 11.48 44.86
N PRO A 21 -21.43 11.16 46.12
CA PRO A 21 -22.04 9.90 46.52
C PRO A 21 -23.53 10.06 46.78
N GLY A 22 -24.34 9.24 46.18
CA GLY A 22 -25.53 8.70 46.81
C GLY A 22 -26.83 9.48 46.66
N PHE A 23 -27.74 8.93 45.88
CA PHE A 23 -29.16 9.17 46.06
C PHE A 23 -29.90 7.82 46.26
N TRP A 24 -30.17 7.51 47.53
CA TRP A 24 -31.12 6.47 47.93
C TRP A 24 -32.52 7.07 47.95
N ILE A 25 -33.46 6.53 47.17
CA ILE A 25 -34.89 6.74 47.42
C ILE A 25 -35.52 5.39 47.72
N ALA A 26 -35.80 5.21 49.01
CA ALA A 26 -36.73 4.20 49.49
C ALA A 26 -38.15 4.78 49.42
N GLY A 27 -39.07 4.06 48.81
CA GLY A 27 -40.47 4.46 48.65
C GLY A 27 -41.43 3.28 48.61
N ARG A 28 -41.77 2.77 49.76
CA ARG A 28 -43.07 2.24 50.24
C ARG A 28 -43.83 1.21 49.34
N CYS A 29 -43.92 0.01 49.93
CA CYS A 29 -44.98 -0.98 49.72
C CYS A 29 -46.39 -0.41 49.93
N ALA A 30 -47.28 -0.64 48.99
CA ALA A 30 -48.74 -0.69 49.24
C ALA A 30 -49.30 -2.00 48.71
N ARG A 31 -49.84 -2.79 49.62
CA ARG A 31 -50.60 -4.04 49.37
C ARG A 31 -51.94 -3.70 48.72
N ILE A 32 -52.24 -4.37 47.60
CA ILE A 32 -53.65 -4.67 47.25
C ILE A 32 -53.75 -6.17 46.92
N ARG A 33 -54.66 -6.83 47.67
CA ARG A 33 -55.01 -8.24 47.50
C ARG A 33 -56.15 -8.39 46.48
N ARG A 34 -56.15 -9.57 45.87
CA ARG A 34 -57.22 -10.28 45.16
C ARG A 34 -57.55 -9.81 43.74
N MET A 35 -57.43 -10.68 42.72
CA MET A 35 -58.29 -11.86 42.48
C MET A 35 -57.68 -12.73 41.38
N ARG A 36 -57.87 -14.03 41.54
CA ARG A 36 -57.52 -15.10 40.61
C ARG A 36 -58.30 -14.97 39.31
N ARG A 37 -57.60 -15.15 38.17
CA ARG A 37 -58.11 -15.90 37.01
C ARG A 37 -56.93 -16.37 36.20
N CYS A 38 -56.80 -17.70 36.02
CA CYS A 38 -55.88 -18.35 35.13
C CYS A 38 -56.10 -17.90 33.69
N ALA A 39 -55.09 -17.41 33.04
CA ALA A 39 -54.97 -17.44 31.59
C ALA A 39 -53.50 -17.74 31.29
N THR A 40 -53.26 -18.99 30.91
CA THR A 40 -51.95 -19.46 30.43
C THR A 40 -51.70 -18.78 29.07
N ALA A 41 -51.02 -17.66 29.07
CA ALA A 41 -50.50 -17.05 27.85
C ALA A 41 -49.14 -17.67 27.56
N LEU A 42 -49.10 -18.55 26.58
CA LEU A 42 -47.86 -19.06 25.97
C LEU A 42 -47.19 -17.89 25.28
N VAL A 43 -46.19 -17.27 25.93
CA VAL A 43 -45.29 -16.29 25.26
C VAL A 43 -44.28 -17.10 24.45
N LEU A 44 -44.60 -17.32 23.17
CA LEU A 44 -43.64 -17.74 22.18
C LEU A 44 -42.62 -16.58 21.99
N THR A 45 -41.50 -16.67 22.70
CA THR A 45 -40.36 -15.82 22.43
C THR A 45 -39.78 -16.22 21.08
N ALA A 46 -40.23 -15.57 20.02
CA ALA A 46 -39.61 -15.67 18.72
C ALA A 46 -38.23 -15.02 18.85
N CYS A 47 -37.17 -15.81 19.08
CA CYS A 47 -35.81 -15.40 18.82
C CYS A 47 -35.70 -15.07 17.32
N VAL A 48 -35.87 -13.80 16.99
CA VAL A 48 -35.48 -13.29 15.67
C VAL A 48 -33.94 -13.42 15.61
N LEU A 49 -33.50 -14.55 15.06
CA LEU A 49 -32.12 -14.70 14.60
C LEU A 49 -31.92 -13.65 13.46
N LEU A 50 -31.50 -12.45 13.84
CA LEU A 50 -30.99 -11.53 12.85
C LEU A 50 -29.84 -12.26 12.16
N PRO A 51 -29.87 -12.43 10.84
CA PRO A 51 -28.71 -12.95 10.15
C PRO A 51 -27.58 -11.99 10.43
N THR A 52 -26.55 -12.45 11.15
CA THR A 52 -25.27 -11.77 11.18
C THR A 52 -24.84 -11.71 9.72
N ALA A 53 -24.91 -10.52 9.13
CA ALA A 53 -24.35 -10.28 7.81
C ALA A 53 -22.89 -10.70 7.92
N LYS A 54 -22.55 -11.90 7.42
CA LYS A 54 -21.17 -12.26 7.15
C LYS A 54 -20.69 -11.17 6.21
N ALA A 55 -19.72 -10.37 6.68
CA ALA A 55 -19.00 -9.51 5.77
C ALA A 55 -18.56 -10.42 4.61
N GLN A 56 -19.01 -10.09 3.41
CA GLN A 56 -18.70 -10.87 2.22
C GLN A 56 -17.18 -10.72 2.03
N GLU A 57 -16.43 -11.77 2.38
CA GLU A 57 -15.00 -11.83 2.12
C GLU A 57 -14.83 -11.59 0.63
N SER A 58 -14.19 -10.50 0.25
CA SER A 58 -13.91 -10.22 -1.14
C SER A 58 -12.93 -11.28 -1.63
N SER A 59 -13.40 -12.19 -2.48
CA SER A 59 -12.55 -13.20 -3.12
C SER A 59 -11.68 -12.53 -4.17
N GLY A 60 -10.53 -11.99 -3.76
CA GLY A 60 -9.60 -11.33 -4.67
C GLY A 60 -8.74 -10.28 -3.96
N HIS A 61 -7.68 -9.84 -4.64
CA HIS A 61 -6.81 -8.78 -4.15
C HIS A 61 -7.52 -7.43 -4.11
N LEU A 62 -7.28 -6.65 -3.05
CA LEU A 62 -7.70 -5.25 -2.98
C LEU A 62 -6.75 -4.33 -3.76
N ASN A 63 -5.47 -4.70 -3.84
CA ASN A 63 -4.53 -3.95 -4.67
C ASN A 63 -4.77 -4.28 -6.15
N PRO A 64 -5.22 -3.34 -7.00
CA PRO A 64 -5.48 -3.60 -8.42
C PRO A 64 -4.23 -3.99 -9.20
N VAL A 65 -3.05 -3.54 -8.78
CA VAL A 65 -1.76 -3.91 -9.37
C VAL A 65 -1.48 -5.40 -9.11
N VAL A 66 -1.58 -5.82 -7.85
CA VAL A 66 -1.37 -7.22 -7.47
C VAL A 66 -2.40 -8.11 -8.15
N ALA A 67 -3.68 -7.72 -8.16
CA ALA A 67 -4.75 -8.47 -8.83
C ALA A 67 -4.43 -8.74 -10.31
N LYS A 68 -3.96 -7.74 -11.04
CA LYS A 68 -3.61 -7.87 -12.46
C LYS A 68 -2.33 -8.67 -12.68
N LEU A 69 -1.28 -8.42 -11.87
CA LEU A 69 -0.01 -9.16 -11.97
C LEU A 69 -0.20 -10.65 -11.65
N ALA A 70 -0.99 -10.98 -10.63
CA ALA A 70 -1.35 -12.35 -10.30
C ALA A 70 -2.13 -13.05 -11.41
N ALA A 71 -2.89 -12.30 -12.22
CA ALA A 71 -3.59 -12.78 -13.41
C ALA A 71 -2.71 -12.79 -14.68
N GLY A 72 -1.41 -12.48 -14.57
CA GLY A 72 -0.48 -12.43 -15.71
C GLY A 72 -0.71 -11.26 -16.67
N LYS A 73 -1.38 -10.18 -16.19
CA LYS A 73 -1.70 -9.00 -17.00
C LYS A 73 -0.68 -7.89 -16.78
N THR A 74 -0.51 -7.05 -17.80
CA THR A 74 0.27 -5.81 -17.70
C THR A 74 -0.50 -4.76 -16.89
N VAL A 75 0.23 -4.00 -16.07
CA VAL A 75 -0.27 -2.84 -15.32
C VAL A 75 0.40 -1.56 -15.80
N TYR A 76 -0.36 -0.47 -15.78
CA TYR A 76 0.08 0.83 -16.26
C TYR A 76 0.01 1.84 -15.13
N GLY A 77 0.99 2.74 -15.04
CA GLY A 77 1.04 3.71 -13.95
C GLY A 77 1.67 5.03 -14.30
N LEU A 78 1.49 5.96 -13.37
CA LEU A 78 1.99 7.32 -13.42
C LEU A 78 3.01 7.56 -12.32
N ILE A 79 3.81 8.61 -12.49
CA ILE A 79 4.57 9.25 -11.41
C ILE A 79 3.89 10.55 -11.03
N ASN A 80 3.82 10.85 -9.74
CA ASN A 80 3.42 12.14 -9.21
C ASN A 80 4.63 12.79 -8.52
N THR A 81 5.08 13.92 -9.05
CA THR A 81 6.27 14.64 -8.61
C THR A 81 5.90 15.90 -7.81
N GLY A 82 5.05 15.76 -6.78
CA GLY A 82 4.84 16.80 -5.78
C GLY A 82 3.43 17.36 -5.65
N ASP A 83 2.52 17.22 -6.64
CA ASP A 83 1.13 17.65 -6.46
C ASP A 83 0.30 16.55 -5.78
N LEU A 84 0.26 16.59 -4.46
CA LEU A 84 -0.55 15.71 -3.62
C LEU A 84 -1.92 16.30 -3.28
N SER A 85 -2.40 17.27 -4.06
CA SER A 85 -3.72 17.87 -3.85
C SER A 85 -4.86 16.88 -4.07
N LEU A 86 -5.98 17.13 -3.38
CA LEU A 86 -7.22 16.37 -3.55
C LEU A 86 -7.76 16.47 -4.99
N ALA A 87 -7.51 17.59 -5.68
CA ALA A 87 -7.95 17.79 -7.06
C ALA A 87 -7.22 16.85 -8.02
N ASN A 88 -5.89 16.82 -7.94
CA ASN A 88 -5.05 15.93 -8.74
C ASN A 88 -5.34 14.44 -8.43
N ALA A 89 -5.56 14.09 -7.16
CA ALA A 89 -5.94 12.74 -6.78
C ALA A 89 -7.25 12.28 -7.44
N ARG A 90 -8.27 13.14 -7.48
CA ARG A 90 -9.57 12.85 -8.13
C ARG A 90 -9.47 12.73 -9.65
N GLU A 91 -8.58 13.48 -10.27
CA GLU A 91 -8.27 13.34 -11.69
C GLU A 91 -7.56 12.00 -11.95
N THR A 92 -6.53 11.69 -11.16
CA THR A 92 -5.80 10.43 -11.23
C THR A 92 -6.70 9.21 -11.03
N ALA A 93 -7.67 9.27 -10.11
CA ALA A 93 -8.61 8.16 -9.85
C ALA A 93 -9.47 7.78 -11.06
N ARG A 94 -9.60 8.69 -12.05
CA ARG A 94 -10.35 8.49 -13.29
C ARG A 94 -9.47 8.21 -14.50
N ALA A 95 -8.16 8.30 -14.33
CA ALA A 95 -7.22 8.02 -15.40
C ALA A 95 -7.22 6.50 -15.73
N PRO A 96 -6.95 6.11 -16.99
CA PRO A 96 -6.93 4.72 -17.40
C PRO A 96 -5.64 4.01 -16.99
N VAL A 97 -5.31 4.06 -15.69
CA VAL A 97 -4.10 3.50 -15.09
C VAL A 97 -4.44 2.65 -13.87
N ASP A 98 -3.50 1.81 -13.45
CA ASP A 98 -3.69 0.87 -12.35
C ASP A 98 -2.99 1.34 -11.06
N PHE A 99 -1.98 2.19 -11.22
CA PHE A 99 -1.26 2.77 -10.09
C PHE A 99 -0.76 4.18 -10.39
N VAL A 100 -0.50 4.89 -9.32
CA VAL A 100 0.34 6.07 -9.29
C VAL A 100 1.34 5.90 -8.16
N TYR A 101 2.59 6.28 -8.37
CA TYR A 101 3.50 6.43 -7.25
C TYR A 101 3.85 7.89 -7.00
N ALA A 102 3.78 8.27 -5.72
CA ALA A 102 4.25 9.55 -5.25
C ALA A 102 5.77 9.49 -5.12
N ASP A 103 6.44 10.43 -5.77
CA ASP A 103 7.89 10.52 -5.75
C ASP A 103 8.36 11.39 -4.57
N MET A 104 8.70 10.74 -3.46
CA MET A 104 9.25 11.39 -2.27
C MET A 104 10.79 11.35 -2.24
N GLU A 105 11.43 10.81 -3.28
CA GLU A 105 12.88 10.90 -3.46
C GLU A 105 13.29 12.28 -3.95
N HIS A 106 12.58 12.79 -4.98
CA HIS A 106 12.89 14.07 -5.62
C HIS A 106 11.92 15.18 -5.21
N SER A 107 11.05 14.93 -4.25
CA SER A 107 10.12 15.89 -3.66
C SER A 107 10.21 15.84 -2.13
N PRO A 108 9.80 16.89 -1.41
CA PRO A 108 9.77 16.87 0.05
C PRO A 108 8.94 15.71 0.60
N LEU A 109 9.36 15.14 1.73
CA LEU A 109 8.57 14.15 2.46
C LEU A 109 7.30 14.81 3.01
N ASP A 110 6.14 14.42 2.50
CA ASP A 110 4.83 14.98 2.87
C ASP A 110 3.82 13.87 3.16
N PHE A 111 3.85 13.33 4.37
CA PHE A 111 2.90 12.30 4.80
C PHE A 111 1.45 12.80 4.90
N PRO A 112 1.15 14.04 5.38
CA PRO A 112 -0.20 14.60 5.29
C PRO A 112 -0.72 14.72 3.85
N GLY A 113 0.14 15.13 2.93
CA GLY A 113 -0.17 15.15 1.50
C GLY A 113 -0.48 13.77 0.95
N LEU A 114 0.33 12.75 1.29
CA LEU A 114 0.07 11.36 0.90
C LEU A 114 -1.31 10.87 1.40
N ALA A 115 -1.67 11.16 2.66
CA ALA A 115 -2.97 10.80 3.20
C ALA A 115 -4.12 11.51 2.48
N THR A 116 -3.95 12.80 2.15
CA THR A 116 -4.91 13.59 1.37
C THR A 116 -5.09 13.03 -0.04
N PHE A 117 -3.98 12.70 -0.70
CA PHE A 117 -3.97 12.14 -2.05
C PHE A 117 -4.65 10.76 -2.07
N LEU A 118 -4.32 9.87 -1.11
CA LEU A 118 -4.96 8.57 -0.96
C LEU A 118 -6.48 8.69 -0.77
N ALA A 119 -6.93 9.62 0.08
CA ALA A 119 -8.35 9.90 0.27
C ALA A 119 -9.03 10.36 -1.03
N GLY A 120 -8.32 11.17 -1.84
CA GLY A 120 -8.80 11.65 -3.14
C GLY A 120 -8.89 10.56 -4.22
N LEU A 121 -8.04 9.54 -4.17
CA LEU A 121 -8.08 8.38 -5.06
C LEU A 121 -9.30 7.48 -4.79
N THR A 122 -9.95 7.62 -3.62
CA THR A 122 -11.10 6.79 -3.23
C THR A 122 -12.36 7.25 -3.97
N ASP A 123 -12.69 6.59 -5.07
CA ASP A 123 -13.95 6.80 -5.81
C ASP A 123 -15.07 5.93 -5.23
N LYS A 124 -15.89 6.53 -4.35
CA LYS A 124 -17.00 5.84 -3.69
C LYS A 124 -18.04 5.31 -4.67
N ALA A 125 -18.29 6.03 -5.78
CA ALA A 125 -19.25 5.59 -6.79
C ALA A 125 -18.74 4.31 -7.49
N ALA A 126 -17.46 4.27 -7.83
CA ALA A 126 -16.83 3.09 -8.40
C ALA A 126 -16.82 1.88 -7.43
N ILE A 127 -16.54 2.13 -6.14
CA ILE A 127 -16.59 1.10 -5.09
C ILE A 127 -17.99 0.50 -4.98
N VAL A 128 -19.03 1.35 -4.92
CA VAL A 128 -20.43 0.90 -4.84
C VAL A 128 -20.81 0.13 -6.09
N ALA A 129 -20.48 0.63 -7.28
CA ALA A 129 -20.79 -0.03 -8.55
C ALA A 129 -20.10 -1.39 -8.70
N LYS A 130 -18.83 -1.49 -8.29
CA LYS A 130 -18.07 -2.75 -8.31
C LYS A 130 -18.44 -3.71 -7.19
N LYS A 131 -19.11 -3.24 -6.14
CA LYS A 131 -19.36 -3.99 -4.89
C LYS A 131 -18.04 -4.52 -4.28
N SER A 132 -16.98 -3.75 -4.38
CA SER A 132 -15.64 -4.10 -3.91
C SER A 132 -14.93 -2.86 -3.37
N ALA A 133 -14.24 -3.00 -2.24
CA ALA A 133 -13.40 -1.94 -1.68
C ALA A 133 -12.11 -1.69 -2.50
N GLN A 134 -11.82 -2.51 -3.53
CA GLN A 134 -10.66 -2.32 -4.39
C GLN A 134 -10.71 -0.93 -5.06
N PRO A 135 -9.69 -0.06 -4.88
CA PRO A 135 -9.61 1.21 -5.59
C PRO A 135 -9.44 0.99 -7.11
N ASN A 136 -9.71 2.02 -7.92
CA ASN A 136 -9.39 1.96 -9.35
C ASN A 136 -7.88 2.06 -9.57
N VAL A 137 -7.20 2.88 -8.75
CA VAL A 137 -5.77 3.19 -8.86
C VAL A 137 -5.13 2.99 -7.49
N ALA A 138 -4.10 2.14 -7.42
CA ALA A 138 -3.31 1.96 -6.21
C ALA A 138 -2.34 3.12 -6.01
N LEU A 139 -2.18 3.58 -4.76
CA LEU A 139 -1.12 4.51 -4.39
C LEU A 139 0.09 3.72 -3.88
N LEU A 140 1.23 3.94 -4.54
CA LEU A 140 2.55 3.55 -4.12
C LEU A 140 3.34 4.82 -3.77
N ALA A 141 4.51 4.67 -3.17
CA ALA A 141 5.46 5.78 -3.02
C ALA A 141 6.89 5.30 -3.21
N ARG A 142 7.73 6.19 -3.71
CA ARG A 142 9.18 6.05 -3.74
C ARG A 142 9.77 7.04 -2.73
N PHE A 143 10.69 6.56 -1.90
CA PHE A 143 11.32 7.34 -0.84
C PHE A 143 12.81 7.52 -1.13
N PRO A 144 13.49 8.44 -0.41
CA PRO A 144 14.94 8.53 -0.51
C PRO A 144 15.62 7.17 -0.38
N PRO A 145 16.76 6.96 -1.07
CA PRO A 145 17.46 5.68 -1.10
C PRO A 145 17.91 5.20 0.29
N GLU A 146 18.44 3.99 0.36
CA GLU A 146 18.90 3.28 1.56
C GLU A 146 17.76 2.60 2.34
N ALA A 147 17.39 1.40 1.87
CA ALA A 147 16.29 0.59 2.44
C ALA A 147 16.44 0.32 3.95
N ASP A 148 17.64 0.18 4.45
CA ASP A 148 17.96 -0.07 5.86
C ASP A 148 17.79 1.16 6.76
N GLN A 149 17.85 2.37 6.21
CA GLN A 149 17.63 3.62 6.96
C GLN A 149 16.20 4.17 6.82
N SER A 150 15.48 3.79 5.77
CA SER A 150 14.11 4.29 5.49
C SER A 150 13.00 3.46 6.13
N ASN A 151 13.31 2.53 7.01
CA ASN A 151 12.32 1.64 7.61
C ASN A 151 11.19 2.39 8.36
N TRP A 152 11.47 3.48 9.07
CA TRP A 152 10.45 4.31 9.73
C TRP A 152 9.56 5.06 8.72
N VAL A 153 10.12 5.48 7.58
CA VAL A 153 9.40 6.14 6.48
C VAL A 153 8.41 5.16 5.84
N VAL A 154 8.89 3.96 5.52
CA VAL A 154 8.06 2.87 4.97
C VAL A 154 6.91 2.53 5.91
N LYS A 155 7.21 2.41 7.22
CA LYS A 155 6.18 2.16 8.23
C LYS A 155 5.10 3.22 8.21
N GLN A 156 5.46 4.51 8.24
CA GLN A 156 4.48 5.60 8.24
C GLN A 156 3.63 5.62 6.97
N ALA A 157 4.23 5.38 5.81
CA ALA A 157 3.52 5.29 4.55
C ALA A 157 2.48 4.15 4.54
N LEU A 158 2.87 2.98 5.00
CA LEU A 158 1.97 1.82 5.07
C LEU A 158 0.89 2.00 6.15
N ASP A 159 1.17 2.73 7.24
CA ASP A 159 0.18 3.06 8.26
C ASP A 159 -0.88 4.06 7.76
N ILE A 160 -0.56 4.89 6.77
CA ILE A 160 -1.53 5.71 6.02
C ILE A 160 -2.44 4.84 5.14
N GLY A 161 -1.94 3.72 4.63
CA GLY A 161 -2.69 2.79 3.79
C GLY A 161 -2.17 2.66 2.35
N LEU A 162 -0.92 3.03 2.07
CA LEU A 162 -0.30 2.77 0.77
C LEU A 162 -0.27 1.27 0.47
N MET A 163 -0.37 0.93 -0.80
CA MET A 163 -0.43 -0.46 -1.27
C MET A 163 0.90 -0.98 -1.85
N GLY A 164 1.96 -0.19 -1.77
CA GLY A 164 3.28 -0.60 -2.21
C GLY A 164 4.33 0.48 -1.98
N VAL A 165 5.58 0.04 -2.02
CA VAL A 165 6.76 0.90 -1.87
C VAL A 165 7.76 0.55 -2.96
N ILE A 166 8.33 1.58 -3.58
CA ILE A 166 9.43 1.47 -4.52
C ILE A 166 10.70 1.82 -3.76
N PHE A 167 11.59 0.85 -3.64
CA PHE A 167 12.88 0.96 -2.98
C PHE A 167 13.95 1.18 -4.04
N ASN A 168 14.56 2.35 -4.05
CA ASN A 168 15.73 2.70 -4.84
C ASN A 168 17.01 2.55 -4.02
N GLY A 169 18.18 2.57 -4.66
CA GLY A 169 19.47 2.37 -3.99
C GLY A 169 19.61 0.98 -3.34
N VAL A 170 18.99 -0.03 -3.93
CA VAL A 170 19.09 -1.43 -3.48
C VAL A 170 20.04 -2.18 -4.41
N ASP A 171 21.26 -2.37 -3.96
CA ASP A 171 22.34 -2.96 -4.73
C ASP A 171 22.74 -4.36 -4.26
N THR A 172 22.24 -4.78 -3.08
CA THR A 172 22.59 -6.07 -2.48
C THR A 172 21.36 -6.88 -2.07
N LYS A 173 21.57 -8.18 -1.91
CA LYS A 173 20.56 -9.10 -1.35
C LYS A 173 20.07 -8.65 0.03
N ASP A 174 20.97 -8.20 0.91
CA ASP A 174 20.63 -7.85 2.30
C ASP A 174 19.77 -6.59 2.35
N GLN A 175 20.01 -5.62 1.47
CA GLN A 175 19.15 -4.45 1.30
C GLN A 175 17.75 -4.87 0.78
N ALA A 176 17.67 -5.78 -0.19
CA ALA A 176 16.40 -6.30 -0.67
C ALA A 176 15.62 -7.07 0.42
N VAL A 177 16.34 -7.87 1.25
CA VAL A 177 15.75 -8.52 2.42
C VAL A 177 15.22 -7.49 3.41
N THR A 178 15.98 -6.41 3.68
CA THR A 178 15.54 -5.33 4.58
C THR A 178 14.32 -4.62 4.04
N ALA A 179 14.26 -4.31 2.74
CA ALA A 179 13.10 -3.72 2.08
C ALA A 179 11.83 -4.57 2.29
N VAL A 180 11.92 -5.87 2.08
CA VAL A 180 10.79 -6.79 2.32
C VAL A 180 10.39 -6.82 3.79
N ARG A 181 11.34 -6.90 4.72
CA ARG A 181 11.09 -6.97 6.16
C ARG A 181 10.38 -5.74 6.70
N THR A 182 10.72 -4.53 6.20
CA THR A 182 10.13 -3.27 6.66
C THR A 182 8.64 -3.14 6.32
N MET A 183 8.19 -3.82 5.28
CA MET A 183 6.79 -3.81 4.87
C MET A 183 5.91 -4.79 5.64
N ARG A 184 6.48 -5.78 6.32
CA ARG A 184 5.79 -6.92 6.93
C ARG A 184 5.69 -6.80 8.43
N TYR A 185 4.54 -7.16 8.99
CA TYR A 185 4.41 -7.34 10.43
C TYR A 185 5.19 -8.59 10.91
N PRO A 186 5.77 -8.56 12.12
CA PRO A 186 6.27 -9.78 12.76
C PRO A 186 5.15 -10.83 12.87
N PRO A 187 5.45 -12.12 12.73
CA PRO A 187 4.45 -13.17 12.89
C PRO A 187 3.93 -13.22 14.32
N LEU A 188 2.66 -13.54 14.48
CA LEU A 188 2.09 -13.81 15.81
C LEU A 188 2.79 -15.03 16.45
N ARG A 189 2.79 -15.06 17.77
CA ARG A 189 3.37 -16.20 18.52
C ARG A 189 2.65 -17.50 18.12
N GLY A 190 3.41 -18.48 17.64
CA GLY A 190 2.87 -19.76 17.19
C GLY A 190 2.34 -19.79 15.75
N ALA A 191 2.29 -18.65 15.04
CA ALA A 191 1.95 -18.64 13.63
C ALA A 191 3.13 -19.16 12.76
N PRO A 192 2.84 -19.66 11.54
CA PRO A 192 3.88 -20.04 10.59
C PRO A 192 4.83 -18.87 10.31
N ARG A 193 6.13 -19.14 10.39
CA ARG A 193 7.17 -18.14 10.15
C ARG A 193 7.58 -18.18 8.69
N ARG A 194 7.24 -17.15 7.92
CA ARG A 194 7.69 -16.99 6.53
C ARG A 194 8.89 -16.05 6.50
N GLU A 195 10.00 -16.51 6.01
CA GLU A 195 11.17 -15.65 5.82
C GLU A 195 11.05 -14.84 4.51
N PRO A 196 11.55 -13.58 4.50
CA PRO A 196 12.17 -12.84 5.61
C PRO A 196 11.15 -12.37 6.64
N VAL A 197 11.49 -12.51 7.94
CA VAL A 197 10.58 -12.10 9.02
C VAL A 197 10.41 -10.60 9.07
N GLY A 198 9.15 -10.14 9.17
CA GLY A 198 8.79 -8.74 9.25
C GLY A 198 9.30 -8.02 10.51
N ILE A 199 9.55 -6.72 10.37
CA ILE A 199 9.96 -5.81 11.45
C ILE A 199 9.08 -4.56 11.56
N ARG A 200 8.02 -4.46 10.75
CA ARG A 200 7.09 -3.34 10.78
C ARG A 200 6.41 -3.24 12.15
N GLY A 201 6.50 -2.08 12.80
CA GLY A 201 5.75 -1.81 14.02
C GLY A 201 4.24 -1.84 13.78
N TYR A 202 3.49 -2.44 14.71
CA TYR A 202 2.05 -2.63 14.57
C TYR A 202 1.26 -1.33 14.66
N SER A 203 0.50 -1.02 13.62
CA SER A 203 -0.51 0.04 13.57
C SER A 203 -1.45 -0.24 12.39
N THR A 204 -2.76 -0.34 12.63
CA THR A 204 -3.71 -0.82 11.62
C THR A 204 -4.89 0.11 11.39
N ALA A 205 -5.22 0.98 12.36
CA ALA A 205 -6.49 1.70 12.37
C ALA A 205 -6.71 2.62 11.15
N ALA A 206 -5.71 3.44 10.79
CA ALA A 206 -5.84 4.35 9.65
C ALA A 206 -5.80 3.59 8.32
N ALA A 207 -4.90 2.60 8.20
CA ALA A 207 -4.77 1.82 6.97
C ALA A 207 -5.99 0.93 6.70
N SER A 208 -6.54 0.26 7.70
CA SER A 208 -7.77 -0.53 7.54
C SER A 208 -8.96 0.34 7.12
N TYR A 209 -9.08 1.54 7.70
CA TYR A 209 -10.08 2.53 7.29
C TYR A 209 -9.88 2.97 5.84
N ALA A 210 -8.64 3.30 5.45
CA ALA A 210 -8.32 3.70 4.08
C ALA A 210 -8.61 2.59 3.05
N TRP A 211 -8.39 1.32 3.41
CA TRP A 211 -8.70 0.18 2.56
C TRP A 211 -10.18 -0.22 2.58
N GLY A 212 -10.98 0.35 3.50
CA GLY A 212 -12.41 0.03 3.64
C GLY A 212 -12.68 -1.39 4.12
N VAL A 213 -11.81 -1.94 4.97
CA VAL A 213 -11.89 -3.30 5.50
C VAL A 213 -11.81 -3.33 7.03
N SER A 214 -12.17 -4.46 7.64
CA SER A 214 -11.96 -4.66 9.07
C SER A 214 -10.46 -4.75 9.41
N VAL A 215 -10.10 -4.48 10.67
CA VAL A 215 -8.71 -4.64 11.15
C VAL A 215 -8.21 -6.05 10.90
N ALA A 216 -9.01 -7.06 11.18
CA ALA A 216 -8.63 -8.47 10.97
C ALA A 216 -8.40 -8.80 9.49
N GLU A 217 -9.20 -8.23 8.58
CA GLU A 217 -8.98 -8.41 7.15
C GLU A 217 -7.74 -7.65 6.68
N TYR A 218 -7.51 -6.43 7.18
CA TYR A 218 -6.29 -5.68 6.89
C TYR A 218 -5.05 -6.45 7.32
N GLU A 219 -5.01 -6.99 8.55
CA GLU A 219 -3.88 -7.78 9.05
C GLU A 219 -3.55 -8.99 8.16
N ARG A 220 -4.57 -9.67 7.67
CA ARG A 220 -4.41 -10.81 6.76
C ARG A 220 -3.83 -10.40 5.42
N ARG A 221 -4.21 -9.22 4.90
CA ARG A 221 -3.83 -8.69 3.59
C ARG A 221 -2.58 -7.81 3.62
N ALA A 222 -2.22 -7.24 4.76
CA ALA A 222 -1.10 -6.31 4.92
C ALA A 222 0.26 -7.04 4.96
N ASP A 223 0.48 -7.91 3.99
CA ASP A 223 1.72 -8.65 3.77
C ASP A 223 2.10 -8.56 2.29
N VAL A 224 3.35 -8.85 1.97
CA VAL A 224 3.87 -8.68 0.62
C VAL A 224 3.50 -9.85 -0.29
N TRP A 225 2.96 -9.52 -1.46
CA TRP A 225 2.80 -10.44 -2.57
C TRP A 225 4.12 -10.54 -3.36
N PRO A 226 4.54 -11.72 -3.88
CA PRO A 226 3.85 -13.02 -3.87
C PRO A 226 4.20 -13.92 -2.68
N LEU A 227 5.01 -13.49 -1.70
CA LEU A 227 5.37 -14.30 -0.54
C LEU A 227 4.14 -14.75 0.25
N ASN A 228 3.21 -13.85 0.46
CA ASN A 228 1.86 -14.16 0.88
C ASN A 228 0.92 -14.08 -0.34
N PRO A 229 0.36 -15.20 -0.82
CA PRO A 229 -0.55 -15.18 -1.97
C PRO A 229 -1.81 -14.33 -1.77
N GLU A 230 -2.22 -14.06 -0.53
CA GLU A 230 -3.34 -13.18 -0.18
C GLU A 230 -2.89 -11.74 0.15
N GLY A 231 -1.58 -11.48 0.09
CA GLY A 231 -1.00 -10.18 0.39
C GLY A 231 -1.37 -9.13 -0.65
N ASP A 232 -1.63 -7.91 -0.19
CA ASP A 232 -1.98 -6.76 -1.03
C ASP A 232 -0.91 -5.67 -1.03
N LEU A 233 0.26 -5.92 -0.41
CA LEU A 233 1.41 -5.02 -0.47
C LEU A 233 2.39 -5.46 -1.57
N LEU A 234 2.90 -4.49 -2.34
CA LEU A 234 3.87 -4.72 -3.39
C LEU A 234 5.22 -4.08 -3.03
N ALA A 235 6.24 -4.93 -2.81
CA ALA A 235 7.63 -4.48 -2.68
C ALA A 235 8.26 -4.41 -4.07
N VAL A 236 8.64 -3.22 -4.51
CA VAL A 236 9.26 -2.97 -5.81
C VAL A 236 10.70 -2.55 -5.58
N ILE A 237 11.65 -3.27 -6.16
CA ILE A 237 13.07 -2.96 -6.06
C ILE A 237 13.53 -2.29 -7.35
N MET A 238 14.09 -1.09 -7.23
CA MET A 238 14.61 -0.32 -8.35
C MET A 238 16.08 -0.64 -8.58
N ILE A 239 16.42 -1.01 -9.80
CA ILE A 239 17.80 -1.34 -10.21
C ILE A 239 18.37 -0.13 -10.95
N GLU A 240 19.39 0.52 -10.36
CA GLU A 240 19.90 1.82 -10.83
C GLU A 240 21.42 1.92 -10.84
N SER A 241 22.13 0.82 -10.55
CA SER A 241 23.58 0.80 -10.48
C SER A 241 24.18 -0.43 -11.17
N VAL A 242 25.48 -0.38 -11.45
CA VAL A 242 26.25 -1.53 -11.93
C VAL A 242 26.28 -2.62 -10.86
N GLU A 243 26.45 -2.26 -9.59
CA GLU A 243 26.43 -3.24 -8.47
C GLU A 243 25.08 -3.95 -8.38
N GLY A 244 23.97 -3.22 -8.50
CA GLY A 244 22.64 -3.81 -8.56
C GLY A 244 22.44 -4.76 -9.74
N LEU A 245 23.04 -4.46 -10.91
CA LEU A 245 23.05 -5.36 -12.06
C LEU A 245 23.86 -6.64 -11.80
N GLU A 246 25.00 -6.53 -11.14
CA GLU A 246 25.84 -7.68 -10.79
C GLU A 246 25.17 -8.61 -9.78
N ASN A 247 24.35 -8.05 -8.89
CA ASN A 247 23.63 -8.78 -7.84
C ASN A 247 22.17 -9.15 -8.20
N LEU A 248 21.74 -8.95 -9.45
CA LEU A 248 20.34 -9.15 -9.90
C LEU A 248 19.72 -10.47 -9.46
N ASP A 249 20.46 -11.55 -9.62
CA ASP A 249 19.99 -12.91 -9.31
C ASP A 249 19.71 -13.07 -7.81
N GLN A 250 20.58 -12.48 -6.98
CA GLN A 250 20.43 -12.51 -5.54
C GLN A 250 19.28 -11.61 -5.06
N ILE A 251 19.13 -10.44 -5.66
CA ILE A 251 18.05 -9.47 -5.33
C ILE A 251 16.69 -10.05 -5.77
N ALA A 252 16.58 -10.50 -7.01
CA ALA A 252 15.35 -11.07 -7.55
C ALA A 252 14.93 -12.35 -6.83
N GLY A 253 15.89 -13.11 -6.29
CA GLY A 253 15.67 -14.34 -5.54
C GLY A 253 15.20 -14.13 -4.09
N VAL A 254 15.10 -12.88 -3.59
CA VAL A 254 14.63 -12.62 -2.22
C VAL A 254 13.12 -12.86 -2.14
N PRO A 255 12.65 -13.78 -1.27
CA PRO A 255 11.22 -14.01 -1.10
C PRO A 255 10.49 -12.73 -0.65
N GLY A 256 9.44 -12.36 -1.37
CA GLY A 256 8.67 -11.15 -1.09
C GLY A 256 9.05 -9.93 -1.93
N VAL A 257 10.11 -9.98 -2.72
CA VAL A 257 10.30 -9.05 -3.83
C VAL A 257 9.20 -9.33 -4.85
N GLY A 258 8.30 -8.34 -5.04
CA GLY A 258 7.17 -8.47 -5.94
C GLY A 258 7.50 -8.04 -7.37
N ALA A 259 8.41 -7.08 -7.50
CA ALA A 259 8.84 -6.57 -8.79
C ALA A 259 10.27 -6.04 -8.75
N LEU A 260 10.98 -6.14 -9.88
CA LEU A 260 12.11 -5.27 -10.21
C LEU A 260 11.62 -4.14 -11.10
N PHE A 261 12.18 -2.95 -10.95
CA PHE A 261 11.77 -1.77 -11.73
C PHE A 261 12.98 -1.00 -12.23
N LEU A 262 12.88 -0.52 -13.46
CA LEU A 262 13.85 0.40 -14.07
C LEU A 262 13.20 1.77 -14.22
N GLY A 263 13.84 2.79 -13.66
CA GLY A 263 13.48 4.18 -13.88
C GLY A 263 13.66 4.59 -15.35
N ALA A 264 13.98 5.87 -15.57
CA ALA A 264 14.28 6.37 -16.93
C ALA A 264 15.68 5.96 -17.43
N GLY A 265 16.43 5.23 -16.63
CA GLY A 265 17.79 4.78 -16.96
C GLY A 265 18.87 5.84 -16.71
N SER A 266 18.52 6.99 -16.15
CA SER A 266 19.48 8.08 -15.87
C SER A 266 20.56 7.66 -14.87
N ASP A 267 20.15 7.10 -13.74
CA ASP A 267 21.06 6.71 -12.66
C ASP A 267 21.89 5.50 -13.07
N LEU A 268 21.26 4.52 -13.71
CA LEU A 268 21.96 3.35 -14.26
C LEU A 268 23.01 3.77 -15.29
N SER A 269 22.64 4.63 -16.26
CA SER A 269 23.57 5.10 -17.30
C SER A 269 24.73 5.88 -16.68
N ARG A 270 24.46 6.68 -15.66
CA ARG A 270 25.50 7.40 -14.92
C ARG A 270 26.42 6.45 -14.17
N SER A 271 25.87 5.41 -13.50
CA SER A 271 26.65 4.36 -12.85
C SER A 271 27.54 3.61 -13.85
N MET A 272 27.01 3.35 -15.05
CA MET A 272 27.76 2.68 -16.15
C MET A 272 28.78 3.61 -16.84
N GLY A 273 28.71 4.92 -16.61
CA GLY A 273 29.59 5.90 -17.28
C GLY A 273 29.30 6.08 -18.77
N VAL A 274 28.06 5.83 -19.21
CA VAL A 274 27.64 5.90 -20.63
C VAL A 274 26.38 6.77 -20.79
N PRO A 275 26.11 7.31 -22.00
CA PRO A 275 24.85 8.02 -22.24
C PRO A 275 23.62 7.11 -22.05
N ALA A 276 22.52 7.67 -21.54
CA ALA A 276 21.28 6.91 -21.29
C ALA A 276 20.66 6.28 -22.56
N THR A 277 21.03 6.77 -23.75
CA THR A 277 20.58 6.25 -25.04
C THR A 277 21.54 5.22 -25.64
N SER A 278 22.58 4.82 -24.91
CA SER A 278 23.56 3.86 -25.45
C SER A 278 22.99 2.45 -25.50
N PRO A 279 23.48 1.62 -26.45
CA PRO A 279 23.07 0.21 -26.56
C PRO A 279 23.37 -0.59 -25.29
N GLU A 280 24.37 -0.22 -24.52
CA GLU A 280 24.77 -0.88 -23.28
C GLU A 280 23.67 -0.73 -22.21
N VAL A 281 23.01 0.44 -22.12
CA VAL A 281 21.87 0.64 -21.21
C VAL A 281 20.68 -0.23 -21.63
N GLU A 282 20.39 -0.34 -22.92
CA GLU A 282 19.34 -1.24 -23.39
C GLU A 282 19.69 -2.71 -23.10
N ALA A 283 20.96 -3.09 -23.25
CA ALA A 283 21.40 -4.44 -22.88
C ALA A 283 21.22 -4.73 -21.38
N ALA A 284 21.50 -3.74 -20.51
CA ALA A 284 21.26 -3.84 -19.09
C ALA A 284 19.74 -3.99 -18.80
N PHE A 285 18.87 -3.27 -19.49
CA PHE A 285 17.42 -3.43 -19.37
C PHE A 285 16.99 -4.88 -19.71
N GLN A 286 17.51 -5.44 -20.78
CA GLN A 286 17.21 -6.83 -21.17
C GLN A 286 17.78 -7.84 -20.16
N GLN A 287 18.90 -7.53 -19.48
CA GLN A 287 19.43 -8.33 -18.39
C GLN A 287 18.47 -8.37 -17.21
N VAL A 288 17.91 -7.21 -16.80
CA VAL A 288 16.90 -7.15 -15.73
C VAL A 288 15.64 -7.92 -16.12
N LEU A 289 15.14 -7.77 -17.35
CA LEU A 289 13.98 -8.53 -17.83
C LEU A 289 14.22 -10.04 -17.79
N LYS A 290 15.44 -10.49 -18.14
CA LYS A 290 15.83 -11.91 -18.06
C LYS A 290 15.80 -12.40 -16.61
N ALA A 291 16.34 -11.64 -15.66
CA ALA A 291 16.31 -11.98 -14.24
C ALA A 291 14.88 -12.06 -13.69
N CYS A 292 14.01 -11.09 -14.02
CA CYS A 292 12.60 -11.15 -13.68
C CYS A 292 11.93 -12.45 -14.13
N LYS A 293 12.16 -12.84 -15.39
CA LYS A 293 11.58 -14.08 -15.96
C LYS A 293 12.11 -15.32 -15.26
N ALA A 294 13.41 -15.36 -14.93
CA ALA A 294 14.03 -16.50 -14.24
C ALA A 294 13.47 -16.70 -12.82
N HIS A 295 13.28 -15.62 -12.09
CA HIS A 295 12.77 -15.63 -10.72
C HIS A 295 11.24 -15.49 -10.61
N LYS A 296 10.53 -15.35 -11.74
CA LYS A 296 9.05 -15.18 -11.79
C LYS A 296 8.56 -13.98 -10.95
N VAL A 297 9.34 -12.91 -10.91
CA VAL A 297 8.95 -11.63 -10.35
C VAL A 297 8.45 -10.70 -11.45
N ALA A 298 7.55 -9.76 -11.11
CA ALA A 298 7.10 -8.78 -12.09
C ALA A 298 8.25 -7.87 -12.53
N CYS A 299 8.22 -7.40 -13.77
CA CYS A 299 9.26 -6.56 -14.31
C CYS A 299 8.70 -5.22 -14.77
N GLY A 300 9.23 -4.13 -14.23
CA GLY A 300 8.76 -2.79 -14.48
C GLY A 300 9.77 -1.91 -15.21
N ILE A 301 9.27 -1.02 -16.06
CA ILE A 301 10.09 -0.06 -16.79
C ILE A 301 9.34 1.24 -17.04
N THR A 302 10.09 2.34 -17.12
CA THR A 302 9.60 3.60 -17.66
C THR A 302 9.67 3.58 -19.18
N ALA A 303 8.55 3.84 -19.85
CA ALA A 303 8.47 3.94 -21.30
C ALA A 303 8.15 5.38 -21.73
N GLY A 304 8.91 5.90 -22.70
CA GLY A 304 8.86 7.31 -23.08
C GLY A 304 7.66 7.70 -23.94
N ASN A 305 7.11 6.78 -24.73
CA ASN A 305 6.04 7.03 -25.69
C ASN A 305 5.25 5.75 -26.02
N THR A 306 4.20 5.89 -26.81
CA THR A 306 3.29 4.79 -27.22
C THR A 306 4.02 3.61 -27.84
N ASN A 307 4.93 3.86 -28.80
CA ASN A 307 5.64 2.79 -29.48
C ASN A 307 6.57 2.04 -28.54
N ASP A 308 7.21 2.76 -27.61
CA ASP A 308 8.05 2.17 -26.59
C ASP A 308 7.22 1.30 -25.64
N ILE A 309 6.05 1.76 -25.19
CA ILE A 309 5.13 0.95 -24.39
C ILE A 309 4.79 -0.35 -25.10
N VAL A 310 4.35 -0.26 -26.37
CA VAL A 310 3.96 -1.44 -27.14
C VAL A 310 5.13 -2.43 -27.30
N ARG A 311 6.33 -1.92 -27.54
CA ARG A 311 7.56 -2.71 -27.60
C ARG A 311 7.82 -3.42 -26.27
N ARG A 312 7.82 -2.68 -25.16
CA ARG A 312 8.11 -3.23 -23.82
C ARG A 312 7.11 -4.30 -23.41
N VAL A 313 5.82 -4.07 -23.64
CA VAL A 313 4.79 -5.09 -23.36
C VAL A 313 5.02 -6.37 -24.19
N LYS A 314 5.35 -6.25 -25.48
CA LYS A 314 5.68 -7.41 -26.34
C LYS A 314 6.94 -8.15 -25.91
N GLU A 315 7.92 -7.47 -25.33
CA GLU A 315 9.13 -8.06 -24.73
C GLU A 315 8.79 -8.85 -23.46
N GLY A 316 7.67 -8.53 -22.77
CA GLY A 316 7.21 -9.19 -21.54
C GLY A 316 7.37 -8.35 -20.27
N TRP A 317 7.57 -7.04 -20.39
CA TRP A 317 7.49 -6.14 -19.23
C TRP A 317 6.04 -6.06 -18.76
N SER A 318 5.82 -6.25 -17.47
CA SER A 318 4.48 -6.34 -16.87
C SER A 318 4.06 -5.10 -16.07
N ILE A 319 4.98 -4.18 -15.77
CA ILE A 319 4.70 -2.90 -15.12
C ILE A 319 5.24 -1.78 -16.00
N ILE A 320 4.36 -0.94 -16.53
CA ILE A 320 4.73 0.15 -17.44
C ILE A 320 4.38 1.50 -16.81
N ARG A 321 5.39 2.33 -16.55
CA ARG A 321 5.18 3.73 -16.17
C ARG A 321 5.32 4.61 -17.41
N SER A 322 4.34 5.48 -17.67
CA SER A 322 4.39 6.44 -18.78
C SER A 322 3.43 7.61 -18.53
N THR A 323 3.01 8.32 -19.59
CA THR A 323 2.00 9.37 -19.56
C THR A 323 0.62 8.84 -19.93
N VAL A 324 -0.45 9.47 -19.44
CA VAL A 324 -1.84 9.07 -19.77
C VAL A 324 -2.09 8.98 -21.29
N PRO A 325 -1.71 9.96 -22.11
CA PRO A 325 -1.92 9.87 -23.55
C PRO A 325 -1.20 8.66 -24.20
N ALA A 326 0.05 8.43 -23.83
CA ALA A 326 0.83 7.30 -24.38
C ALA A 326 0.25 5.95 -23.94
N ILE A 327 -0.17 5.80 -22.70
CA ILE A 327 -0.81 4.60 -22.17
C ILE A 327 -2.13 4.34 -22.90
N THR A 328 -2.99 5.34 -23.03
CA THR A 328 -4.30 5.20 -23.71
C THR A 328 -4.14 4.72 -25.15
N GLN A 329 -3.20 5.31 -25.90
CA GLN A 329 -2.92 4.91 -27.27
C GLN A 329 -2.33 3.49 -27.35
N ALA A 330 -1.39 3.17 -26.46
CA ALA A 330 -0.75 1.85 -26.43
C ALA A 330 -1.77 0.74 -26.10
N ARG A 331 -2.64 0.95 -25.12
CA ARG A 331 -3.72 0.00 -24.78
C ARG A 331 -4.63 -0.27 -25.97
N THR A 332 -5.00 0.78 -26.72
CA THR A 332 -5.79 0.63 -27.95
C THR A 332 -5.06 -0.23 -28.98
N GLN A 333 -3.76 -0.01 -29.20
CA GLN A 333 -2.97 -0.79 -30.15
C GLN A 333 -2.75 -2.25 -29.73
N LEU A 334 -2.69 -2.49 -28.41
CA LEU A 334 -2.51 -3.83 -27.84
C LEU A 334 -3.83 -4.62 -27.70
N GLY A 335 -4.99 -3.96 -27.90
CA GLY A 335 -6.30 -4.56 -27.69
C GLY A 335 -6.62 -4.76 -26.19
N ASP A 336 -5.89 -4.10 -25.30
CA ASP A 336 -6.06 -4.13 -23.85
C ASP A 336 -7.10 -3.05 -23.45
N ARG A 337 -8.33 -3.49 -23.10
CA ARG A 337 -9.45 -2.62 -22.73
C ARG A 337 -9.70 -2.60 -21.22
#